data_897fb4d078a99cda4d72fb54516a7fc5
#
_entry.id   897fb4d078a99cda4d72fb54516a7fc5
#
_cell.length_a   1.000
_cell.length_b   1.000
_cell.length_c   1.000
_cell.angle_alpha   90.00
_cell.angle_beta   90.00
_cell.angle_gamma   90.00
#
_symmetry.space_group_name_H-M   'P 1'
#
loop_
_entity.id
_entity.type
_entity.pdbx_description
1 polymer ?
#
loop_
_entity_poly.entity_id
_entity_poly.type
_entity_poly.pdbx_seq_one_letter_code
_entity_poly.pdbx_strand_id
1 'polypeptide(L)'
;MNNNVYLKLENVKKSLANFELDNVSFSLPKGYIMGLIGSNGAGKTTTIKLILNMLDIENGNIEVLGKDYKENEKEIKQNIGVVFDSNFFVDTWTIKETEQALSVFYHEWNNEKFRLILKRFGLPLSKKSMSYLEACR
;
A
#
# COMPACT_ATOMS: atom_id res chain seq x y z
N MET A 1 -16.26 19.42 -0.92
CA MET A 1 -15.09 18.51 -0.94
C MET A 1 -15.08 17.80 -2.28
N ASN A 2 -13.98 17.88 -3.03
CA ASN A 2 -13.90 17.29 -4.38
C ASN A 2 -13.78 15.77 -4.27
N ASN A 3 -14.91 15.06 -4.34
CA ASN A 3 -14.98 13.57 -4.28
C ASN A 3 -14.31 12.85 -5.48
N ASN A 4 -13.48 13.54 -6.24
CA ASN A 4 -12.90 13.02 -7.48
C ASN A 4 -11.39 12.78 -7.43
N VAL A 5 -10.77 12.84 -6.26
CA VAL A 5 -9.32 12.61 -6.07
C VAL A 5 -9.11 11.49 -5.07
N TYR A 6 -8.32 10.48 -5.45
CA TYR A 6 -7.97 9.37 -4.57
C TYR A 6 -6.74 9.62 -3.71
N LEU A 7 -5.79 10.40 -4.24
CA LEU A 7 -4.57 10.72 -3.53
C LEU A 7 -4.17 12.17 -3.85
N LYS A 8 -3.84 12.94 -2.82
CA LYS A 8 -3.34 14.29 -2.96
C LYS A 8 -2.19 14.53 -2.00
N LEU A 9 -1.08 15.03 -2.53
CA LEU A 9 0.04 15.53 -1.76
C LEU A 9 0.15 17.02 -1.98
N GLU A 10 0.35 17.79 -0.92
CA GLU A 10 0.53 19.25 -0.98
C GLU A 10 1.75 19.65 -0.16
N ASN A 11 2.77 20.17 -0.86
CA ASN A 11 4.00 20.72 -0.26
C ASN A 11 4.67 19.76 0.73
N VAL A 12 4.62 18.45 0.42
CA VAL A 12 5.15 17.42 1.31
C VAL A 12 6.66 17.50 1.37
N LYS A 13 7.16 17.56 2.60
CA LYS A 13 8.60 17.60 2.91
C LYS A 13 8.98 16.49 3.86
N LYS A 14 10.16 15.89 3.61
CA LYS A 14 10.79 14.90 4.48
C LYS A 14 12.28 14.89 4.30
N SER A 15 13.01 15.11 5.38
CA SER A 15 14.46 14.99 5.44
C SER A 15 14.84 13.61 6.00
N LEU A 16 15.81 12.98 5.38
CA LEU A 16 16.50 11.77 5.83
C LEU A 16 17.99 12.05 5.81
N ALA A 17 18.80 11.27 6.52
CA ALA A 17 20.23 11.55 6.78
C ALA A 17 21.03 12.05 5.54
N ASN A 18 20.77 11.51 4.34
CA ASN A 18 21.49 11.86 3.10
C ASN A 18 20.55 12.22 1.94
N PHE A 19 19.29 12.52 2.21
CA PHE A 19 18.28 12.76 1.18
C PHE A 19 17.17 13.66 1.71
N GLU A 20 16.73 14.58 0.88
CA GLU A 20 15.59 15.45 1.17
C GLU A 20 14.53 15.31 0.07
N LEU A 21 13.32 15.03 0.48
CA LEU A 21 12.13 15.17 -0.33
C LEU A 21 11.57 16.58 -0.02
N ASP A 22 11.64 17.49 -1.00
CA ASP A 22 11.24 18.89 -0.80
C ASP A 22 10.09 19.27 -1.70
N ASN A 23 9.05 19.84 -1.07
CA ASN A 23 7.90 20.47 -1.73
C ASN A 23 7.19 19.59 -2.77
N VAL A 24 7.02 18.30 -2.49
CA VAL A 24 6.35 17.37 -3.41
C VAL A 24 4.86 17.59 -3.40
N SER A 25 4.31 17.90 -4.56
CA SER A 25 2.87 18.13 -4.75
C SER A 25 2.38 17.44 -6.02
N PHE A 26 1.36 16.61 -5.90
CA PHE A 26 0.63 16.00 -7.00
C PHE A 26 -0.72 15.47 -6.55
N SER A 27 -1.59 15.14 -7.50
CA SER A 27 -2.86 14.48 -7.21
C SER A 27 -3.13 13.35 -8.20
N LEU A 28 -3.79 12.29 -7.70
CA LEU A 28 -4.27 11.16 -8.48
C LEU A 28 -5.80 11.19 -8.49
N PRO A 29 -6.42 11.56 -9.62
CA PRO A 29 -7.87 11.52 -9.75
C PRO A 29 -8.41 10.09 -9.69
N LYS A 30 -9.67 9.96 -9.32
CA LYS A 30 -10.40 8.69 -9.32
C LYS A 30 -10.43 8.07 -10.71
N GLY A 31 -10.10 6.76 -10.79
CA GLY A 31 -10.12 5.98 -12.03
C GLY A 31 -8.85 6.10 -12.87
N TYR A 32 -7.84 6.84 -12.43
CA TYR A 32 -6.57 6.98 -13.12
C TYR A 32 -5.48 6.11 -12.48
N ILE A 33 -4.46 5.78 -13.27
CA ILE A 33 -3.23 5.11 -12.84
C ILE A 33 -2.10 6.13 -12.93
N MET A 34 -1.25 6.18 -11.91
CA MET A 34 -0.08 7.05 -11.86
C MET A 34 1.19 6.22 -11.67
N GLY A 35 2.23 6.54 -12.44
CA GLY A 35 3.57 5.98 -12.29
C GLY A 35 4.53 6.98 -11.65
N LEU A 36 5.27 6.58 -10.61
CA LEU A 36 6.40 7.32 -10.07
C LEU A 36 7.67 6.87 -10.77
N ILE A 37 8.25 7.74 -11.61
CA ILE A 37 9.43 7.46 -12.41
C ILE A 37 10.59 8.32 -11.90
N GLY A 38 11.79 7.79 -11.91
CA GLY A 38 13.01 8.51 -11.49
C GLY A 38 14.18 7.56 -11.25
N SER A 39 15.38 8.10 -11.12
CA SER A 39 16.60 7.36 -10.80
C SER A 39 16.55 6.70 -9.42
N ASN A 40 17.49 5.81 -9.13
CA ASN A 40 17.66 5.29 -7.77
C ASN A 40 18.04 6.44 -6.83
N GLY A 41 17.41 6.48 -5.64
CA GLY A 41 17.59 7.60 -4.72
C GLY A 41 16.69 8.82 -4.96
N ALA A 42 15.89 8.88 -6.03
CA ALA A 42 14.99 10.01 -6.32
C ALA A 42 13.79 10.17 -5.36
N GLY A 43 13.70 9.37 -4.31
CA GLY A 43 12.63 9.52 -3.30
C GLY A 43 11.34 8.74 -3.58
N LYS A 44 11.27 7.93 -4.64
CA LYS A 44 10.06 7.15 -4.99
C LYS A 44 9.56 6.31 -3.82
N THR A 45 10.43 5.49 -3.25
CA THR A 45 10.10 4.62 -2.10
C THR A 45 9.76 5.44 -0.86
N THR A 46 10.45 6.56 -0.63
CA THR A 46 10.15 7.47 0.47
C THR A 46 8.76 8.06 0.31
N THR A 47 8.42 8.54 -0.87
CA THR A 47 7.08 9.06 -1.19
C THR A 47 5.99 8.02 -0.94
N ILE A 48 6.19 6.77 -1.38
CA ILE A 48 5.23 5.68 -1.12
C ILE A 48 5.10 5.41 0.38
N LYS A 49 6.21 5.38 1.12
CA LYS A 49 6.17 5.18 2.59
C LYS A 49 5.44 6.32 3.31
N LEU A 50 5.57 7.56 2.85
CA LEU A 50 4.82 8.71 3.40
C LEU A 50 3.32 8.58 3.08
N ILE A 51 2.95 8.20 1.86
CA ILE A 51 1.57 7.94 1.46
C ILE A 51 0.93 6.83 2.31
N LEU A 52 1.70 5.82 2.72
CA LEU A 52 1.24 4.70 3.54
C LEU A 52 1.30 4.98 5.05
N ASN A 53 1.71 6.19 5.45
CA ASN A 53 1.96 6.58 6.85
C ASN A 53 2.93 5.62 7.57
N MET A 54 3.93 5.12 6.83
CA MET A 54 5.05 4.35 7.38
C MET A 54 6.21 5.28 7.80
N LEU A 55 6.15 6.53 7.39
CA LEU A 55 7.04 7.63 7.77
C LEU A 55 6.19 8.88 8.00
N ASP A 56 6.55 9.68 9.00
CA ASP A 56 5.92 10.98 9.25
C ASP A 56 6.44 12.05 8.30
N ILE A 57 5.54 12.89 7.79
CA ILE A 57 5.88 14.11 7.07
C ILE A 57 6.38 15.19 8.05
N GLU A 58 7.30 16.03 7.61
CA GLU A 58 7.77 17.19 8.38
C GLU A 58 6.95 18.44 8.05
N ASN A 59 6.51 18.57 6.82
CA ASN A 59 5.64 19.64 6.36
C ASN A 59 4.73 19.16 5.24
N GLY A 60 3.68 19.94 4.96
CA GLY A 60 2.70 19.64 3.92
C GLY A 60 1.53 18.83 4.41
N ASN A 61 0.76 18.30 3.48
CA ASN A 61 -0.42 17.47 3.75
C ASN A 61 -0.53 16.30 2.80
N ILE A 62 -1.09 15.18 3.28
CA ILE A 62 -1.43 14.01 2.47
C ILE A 62 -2.88 13.63 2.72
N GLU A 63 -3.67 13.67 1.65
CA GLU A 63 -5.05 13.20 1.64
C GLU A 63 -5.15 11.90 0.83
N VAL A 64 -5.80 10.90 1.41
CA VAL A 64 -6.11 9.63 0.75
C VAL A 64 -7.62 9.40 0.81
N LEU A 65 -8.23 9.08 -0.33
CA LEU A 65 -9.69 8.92 -0.47
C LEU A 65 -10.48 10.17 -0.03
N GLY A 66 -9.89 11.37 -0.21
CA GLY A 66 -10.47 12.64 0.20
C GLY A 66 -10.45 12.91 1.70
N LYS A 67 -9.64 12.18 2.45
CA LYS A 67 -9.49 12.30 3.92
C LYS A 67 -8.05 12.59 4.29
N ASP A 68 -7.86 13.43 5.29
CA ASP A 68 -6.56 13.62 5.93
C ASP A 68 -6.08 12.29 6.53
N TYR A 69 -4.84 11.90 6.21
CA TYR A 69 -4.33 10.59 6.61
C TYR A 69 -4.14 10.49 8.13
N LYS A 70 -3.66 11.53 8.78
CA LYS A 70 -3.37 11.52 10.22
C LYS A 70 -4.63 11.33 11.05
N GLU A 71 -5.72 11.97 10.62
CA GLU A 71 -6.98 11.93 11.34
C GLU A 71 -7.80 10.66 11.05
N ASN A 72 -7.61 10.05 9.86
CA ASN A 72 -8.46 8.96 9.36
C ASN A 72 -7.68 7.68 9.03
N GLU A 73 -6.51 7.46 9.62
CA GLU A 73 -5.60 6.36 9.28
C GLU A 73 -6.28 4.99 9.26
N LYS A 74 -7.07 4.68 10.28
CA LYS A 74 -7.74 3.38 10.40
C LYS A 74 -8.71 3.15 9.24
N GLU A 75 -9.50 4.15 8.88
CA GLU A 75 -10.48 4.06 7.80
C GLU A 75 -9.79 3.98 6.43
N ILE A 76 -8.74 4.76 6.23
CA ILE A 76 -7.95 4.73 4.99
C ILE A 76 -7.32 3.35 4.81
N LYS A 77 -6.68 2.79 5.84
CA LYS A 77 -6.06 1.46 5.79
C LYS A 77 -7.03 0.32 5.51
N GLN A 78 -8.30 0.46 5.86
CA GLN A 78 -9.35 -0.49 5.49
C GLN A 78 -9.67 -0.50 3.98
N ASN A 79 -9.39 0.60 3.29
CA ASN A 79 -9.81 0.84 1.90
C ASN A 79 -8.66 0.86 0.90
N ILE A 80 -7.42 0.66 1.35
CA ILE A 80 -6.24 0.58 0.47
C ILE A 80 -5.61 -0.81 0.53
N GLY A 81 -5.07 -1.24 -0.59
CA GLY A 81 -4.22 -2.44 -0.68
C GLY A 81 -2.82 -2.05 -1.14
N VAL A 82 -1.81 -2.74 -0.63
CA VAL A 82 -0.41 -2.51 -0.97
C VAL A 82 0.24 -3.80 -1.39
N VAL A 83 1.01 -3.74 -2.48
CA VAL A 83 1.87 -4.83 -2.92
C VAL A 83 3.31 -4.32 -2.87
N PHE A 84 4.15 -5.01 -2.11
CA PHE A 84 5.57 -4.71 -2.00
C PHE A 84 6.39 -5.64 -2.91
N ASP A 85 7.59 -5.23 -3.23
CA ASP A 85 8.60 -6.03 -3.96
C ASP A 85 9.20 -7.15 -3.11
N SER A 86 9.08 -7.07 -1.79
CA SER A 86 9.53 -8.07 -0.83
C SER A 86 8.35 -8.72 -0.10
N ASN A 87 8.54 -9.97 0.32
CA ASN A 87 7.53 -10.70 1.07
C ASN A 87 7.57 -10.29 2.55
N PHE A 88 6.44 -9.83 3.07
CA PHE A 88 6.24 -9.52 4.49
C PHE A 88 5.39 -10.56 5.22
N PHE A 89 5.02 -11.63 4.55
CA PHE A 89 4.29 -12.73 5.18
C PHE A 89 5.24 -13.64 5.94
N VAL A 90 4.69 -14.35 6.92
CA VAL A 90 5.44 -15.36 7.67
C VAL A 90 5.72 -16.54 6.74
N ASP A 91 6.99 -16.81 6.46
CA ASP A 91 7.43 -17.77 5.45
C ASP A 91 6.96 -19.21 5.71
N THR A 92 6.75 -19.56 6.96
CA THR A 92 6.27 -20.88 7.37
C THR A 92 4.77 -21.04 7.25
N TRP A 93 4.03 -19.96 7.11
CA TRP A 93 2.57 -19.98 7.04
C TRP A 93 2.06 -20.42 5.69
N THR A 94 0.98 -21.18 5.72
CA THR A 94 0.18 -21.48 4.54
C THR A 94 -0.67 -20.27 4.14
N ILE A 95 -1.18 -20.28 2.91
CA ILE A 95 -2.13 -19.26 2.46
C ILE A 95 -3.37 -19.24 3.36
N LYS A 96 -3.82 -20.39 3.87
CA LYS A 96 -4.95 -20.47 4.79
C LYS A 96 -4.66 -19.77 6.12
N GLU A 97 -3.49 -19.98 6.70
CA GLU A 97 -3.09 -19.33 7.95
C GLU A 97 -2.94 -17.82 7.76
N THR A 98 -2.37 -17.41 6.63
CA THR A 98 -2.29 -16.00 6.25
C THR A 98 -3.69 -15.38 6.06
N GLU A 99 -4.61 -16.08 5.40
CA GLU A 99 -6.02 -15.66 5.25
C GLU A 99 -6.66 -15.42 6.63
N GLN A 100 -6.52 -16.38 7.54
CA GLN A 100 -7.09 -16.30 8.88
C GLN A 100 -6.53 -15.10 9.68
N ALA A 101 -5.23 -14.87 9.59
CA ALA A 101 -4.58 -13.75 10.27
C ALA A 101 -4.99 -12.39 9.68
N LEU A 102 -5.08 -12.27 8.35
CA LEU A 102 -5.41 -11.00 7.70
C LEU A 102 -6.89 -10.67 7.77
N SER A 103 -7.77 -11.67 7.68
CA SER A 103 -9.23 -11.45 7.65
C SER A 103 -9.75 -10.68 8.86
N VAL A 104 -9.11 -10.80 10.02
CA VAL A 104 -9.53 -10.09 11.25
C VAL A 104 -9.27 -8.57 11.20
N PHE A 105 -8.37 -8.11 10.33
CA PHE A 105 -8.04 -6.70 10.20
C PHE A 105 -8.93 -5.95 9.23
N TYR A 106 -9.66 -6.66 8.33
CA TYR A 106 -10.50 -6.05 7.31
C TYR A 106 -11.98 -6.35 7.57
N HIS A 107 -12.76 -5.31 7.86
CA HIS A 107 -14.18 -5.47 8.20
C HIS A 107 -15.03 -6.05 7.07
N GLU A 108 -14.66 -5.74 5.82
CA GLU A 108 -15.35 -6.22 4.61
C GLU A 108 -14.62 -7.40 3.94
N TRP A 109 -13.88 -8.19 4.73
CA TRP A 109 -13.23 -9.37 4.19
C TRP A 109 -14.22 -10.36 3.58
N ASN A 110 -13.97 -10.78 2.35
CA ASN A 110 -14.83 -11.71 1.63
C ASN A 110 -14.09 -13.00 1.28
N ASN A 111 -14.37 -14.05 2.03
CA ASN A 111 -13.74 -15.38 1.85
C ASN A 111 -14.02 -15.98 0.47
N GLU A 112 -15.20 -15.79 -0.08
CA GLU A 112 -15.55 -16.35 -1.40
C GLU A 112 -14.75 -15.67 -2.50
N LYS A 113 -14.66 -14.33 -2.45
CA LYS A 113 -13.86 -13.55 -3.38
C LYS A 113 -12.38 -13.90 -3.28
N PHE A 114 -11.85 -14.06 -2.07
CA PHE A 114 -10.47 -14.48 -1.83
C PHE A 114 -10.19 -15.84 -2.48
N ARG A 115 -11.04 -16.84 -2.23
CA ARG A 115 -10.90 -18.19 -2.81
C ARG A 115 -11.03 -18.20 -4.33
N LEU A 116 -11.92 -17.36 -4.89
CA LEU A 116 -12.03 -17.19 -6.34
C LEU A 116 -10.72 -16.68 -6.96
N ILE A 117 -10.09 -15.70 -6.31
CA ILE A 117 -8.79 -15.16 -6.73
C ILE A 117 -7.72 -16.26 -6.66
N LEU A 118 -7.63 -17.00 -5.56
CA LEU A 118 -6.68 -18.10 -5.42
C LEU A 118 -6.87 -19.15 -6.52
N LYS A 119 -8.11 -19.52 -6.81
CA LYS A 119 -8.42 -20.46 -7.90
C LYS A 119 -7.96 -19.93 -9.25
N ARG A 120 -8.18 -18.65 -9.54
CA ARG A 120 -7.74 -17.99 -10.79
C ARG A 120 -6.22 -18.03 -10.95
N PHE A 121 -5.46 -17.92 -9.87
CA PHE A 121 -4.00 -18.01 -9.88
C PHE A 121 -3.45 -19.41 -9.67
N GLY A 122 -4.29 -20.45 -9.54
CA GLY A 122 -3.87 -21.82 -9.30
C GLY A 122 -3.20 -22.02 -7.92
N LEU A 123 -3.60 -21.26 -6.91
CA LEU A 123 -2.97 -21.21 -5.60
C LEU A 123 -3.77 -22.04 -4.57
N PRO A 124 -3.31 -23.27 -4.18
CA PRO A 124 -4.00 -24.04 -3.14
C PRO A 124 -3.77 -23.44 -1.75
N LEU A 125 -4.79 -23.45 -0.91
CA LEU A 125 -4.76 -22.93 0.46
C LEU A 125 -3.68 -23.58 1.35
N SER A 126 -3.33 -24.83 1.07
CA SER A 126 -2.32 -25.59 1.82
C SER A 126 -0.88 -25.25 1.49
N LYS A 127 -0.63 -24.45 0.43
CA LYS A 127 0.72 -24.11 0.02
C LYS A 127 1.29 -22.98 0.89
N LYS A 128 2.59 -23.08 1.22
CA LYS A 128 3.30 -22.05 1.99
C LYS A 128 3.49 -20.79 1.14
N SER A 129 3.41 -19.61 1.76
CA SER A 129 3.52 -18.30 1.10
C SER A 129 4.87 -18.11 0.38
N MET A 130 5.96 -18.60 0.94
CA MET A 130 7.32 -18.50 0.40
C MET A 130 7.52 -19.21 -0.94
N SER A 131 6.84 -20.36 -1.16
CA SER A 131 7.04 -21.19 -2.36
C SER A 131 6.57 -20.58 -3.68
N TYR A 132 5.93 -19.41 -3.66
CA TYR A 132 5.50 -18.68 -4.86
C TYR A 132 6.49 -17.65 -5.34
N LEU A 133 7.23 -17.02 -4.45
CA LEU A 133 8.24 -16.03 -4.82
C LEU A 133 9.45 -16.66 -5.50
N GLU A 134 9.77 -17.93 -5.16
CA GLU A 134 10.83 -18.69 -5.82
C GLU A 134 10.42 -19.15 -7.23
N ALA A 135 9.13 -19.38 -7.48
CA ALA A 135 8.64 -19.81 -8.79
C ALA A 135 8.46 -18.66 -9.80
N CYS A 136 8.51 -17.39 -9.36
CA CYS A 136 8.38 -16.20 -10.19
C CYS A 136 9.73 -15.50 -10.49
N ARG A 137 10.84 -16.06 -10.01
CA ARG A 137 12.21 -15.67 -10.37
C ARG A 137 12.76 -16.57 -11.45
#